data_4818b2e8114640e3151249105c12a8f9
#
_entry.id   4818b2e8114640e3151249105c12a8f9
#
_cell.length_a   1.000
_cell.length_b   1.000
_cell.length_c   1.000
_cell.angle_alpha   90.00
_cell.angle_beta   90.00
_cell.angle_gamma   90.00
#
_symmetry.space_group_name_H-M   'P 1'
#
loop_
_entity.id
_entity.type
_entity.pdbx_description
1 polymer ?
#
loop_
_entity_poly.entity_id
_entity_poly.type
_entity_poly.pdbx_seq_one_letter_code
_entity_poly.pdbx_strand_id
1 'polypeptide(L)'
;MGYNIYSKQYEPLRDKLLEVFSYVEDKYGEILNAYNGLALGFDTIAFEELYFSKRNTNIIGCIPFEKQASKWNKESIEVYNIMKSKCDEVVYVDTVEQYKVKNTIEGEYNVVKMMKRNELMIDNSNVLISCWNHEKKGGTWSAIRYALQHDNIVEIININPNTLEIEILKDGV
;
A
#
# COMPACT_ATOMS: atom_id res chain seq x y z
N MET A 1 -2.20 -2.29 25.04
CA MET A 1 -3.32 -2.84 24.27
C MET A 1 -2.76 -3.61 23.10
N GLY A 2 -2.97 -4.91 23.12
CA GLY A 2 -2.54 -5.76 22.03
C GLY A 2 -3.34 -5.44 20.78
N TYR A 3 -2.64 -5.13 19.74
CA TYR A 3 -3.10 -5.09 18.38
C TYR A 3 -3.61 -6.49 18.02
N ASN A 4 -4.89 -6.74 18.17
CA ASN A 4 -5.46 -8.04 17.81
C ASN A 4 -5.87 -8.04 16.33
N ILE A 5 -4.94 -7.67 15.44
CA ILE A 5 -5.10 -7.77 14.00
C ILE A 5 -4.72 -9.16 13.50
N TYR A 6 -4.09 -9.96 14.31
CA TYR A 6 -3.84 -11.37 14.05
C TYR A 6 -5.14 -12.18 14.18
N SER A 7 -6.11 -11.87 13.36
CA SER A 7 -7.15 -12.84 13.12
C SER A 7 -6.50 -13.99 12.32
N LYS A 8 -6.66 -15.22 12.80
CA LYS A 8 -6.22 -16.43 12.09
C LYS A 8 -6.66 -16.47 10.63
N GLN A 9 -7.71 -15.74 10.31
CA GLN A 9 -8.29 -15.54 9.00
C GLN A 9 -7.30 -14.94 7.98
N TYR A 10 -6.31 -14.14 8.42
CA TYR A 10 -5.35 -13.48 7.53
C TYR A 10 -3.97 -14.15 7.50
N GLU A 11 -3.71 -15.14 8.35
CA GLU A 11 -2.41 -15.82 8.40
C GLU A 11 -1.94 -16.34 7.03
N PRO A 12 -2.77 -17.04 6.21
CA PRO A 12 -2.33 -17.51 4.90
C PRO A 12 -1.96 -16.37 3.93
N LEU A 13 -2.64 -15.22 4.01
CA LEU A 13 -2.32 -14.05 3.21
C LEU A 13 -1.00 -13.41 3.66
N ARG A 14 -0.74 -13.38 4.97
CA ARG A 14 0.51 -12.90 5.56
C ARG A 14 1.69 -13.75 5.12
N ASP A 15 1.55 -15.07 5.16
CA ASP A 15 2.57 -16.01 4.70
C ASP A 15 2.90 -15.79 3.22
N LYS A 16 1.88 -15.60 2.38
CA LYS A 16 2.07 -15.27 0.96
C LYS A 16 2.77 -13.94 0.75
N LEU A 17 2.45 -12.94 1.56
CA LEU A 17 3.11 -11.64 1.49
C LEU A 17 4.59 -11.74 1.88
N LEU A 18 4.93 -12.53 2.90
CA LEU A 18 6.32 -12.79 3.28
C LEU A 18 7.08 -13.55 2.19
N GLU A 19 6.44 -14.51 1.51
CA GLU A 19 7.02 -15.17 0.31
C GLU A 19 7.33 -14.13 -0.78
N VAL A 20 6.41 -13.19 -1.03
CA VAL A 20 6.60 -12.12 -2.02
C VAL A 20 7.75 -11.19 -1.62
N PHE A 21 7.84 -10.78 -0.37
CA PHE A 21 8.97 -9.95 0.09
C PHE A 21 10.31 -10.66 -0.11
N SER A 22 10.39 -11.95 0.25
CA SER A 22 11.62 -12.73 0.04
C SER A 22 11.95 -12.87 -1.44
N TYR A 23 10.96 -13.11 -2.29
CA TYR A 23 11.15 -13.16 -3.74
C TYR A 23 11.70 -11.83 -4.30
N VAL A 24 11.16 -10.69 -3.86
CA VAL A 24 11.63 -9.37 -4.29
C VAL A 24 13.06 -9.12 -3.83
N GLU A 25 13.38 -9.47 -2.57
CA GLU A 25 14.73 -9.33 -2.02
C GLU A 25 15.74 -10.23 -2.74
N ASP A 26 15.37 -11.46 -3.07
CA ASP A 26 16.22 -12.39 -3.81
C ASP A 26 16.50 -11.92 -5.24
N LYS A 27 15.51 -11.30 -5.89
CA LYS A 27 15.59 -10.86 -7.28
C LYS A 27 16.25 -9.49 -7.45
N TYR A 28 15.96 -8.55 -6.56
CA TYR A 28 16.31 -7.14 -6.71
C TYR A 28 17.20 -6.58 -5.58
N GLY A 29 17.46 -7.36 -4.53
CA GLY A 29 18.16 -6.90 -3.34
C GLY A 29 17.22 -6.33 -2.28
N GLU A 30 17.80 -5.77 -1.22
CA GLU A 30 17.04 -5.25 -0.08
C GLU A 30 15.92 -4.28 -0.50
N ILE A 31 14.76 -4.42 0.13
CA ILE A 31 13.67 -3.45 -0.01
C ILE A 31 14.03 -2.21 0.82
N LEU A 32 14.54 -1.19 0.16
CA LEU A 32 15.00 0.03 0.83
C LEU A 32 13.85 0.89 1.33
N ASN A 33 12.82 1.09 0.50
CA ASN A 33 11.65 1.89 0.81
C ASN A 33 10.38 1.14 0.47
N ALA A 34 9.38 1.22 1.35
CA ALA A 34 8.05 0.68 1.12
C ALA A 34 7.02 1.79 1.28
N TYR A 35 6.34 2.11 0.19
CA TYR A 35 5.26 3.10 0.16
C TYR A 35 3.93 2.41 0.49
N ASN A 36 3.26 2.88 1.53
CA ASN A 36 2.04 2.28 2.04
C ASN A 36 0.95 3.35 2.22
N GLY A 37 -0.25 3.08 1.73
CA GLY A 37 -1.36 4.03 1.77
C GLY A 37 -2.06 4.13 3.12
N LEU A 38 -1.67 3.32 4.10
CA LEU A 38 -2.28 3.23 5.43
C LEU A 38 -3.81 3.06 5.39
N ALA A 39 -4.33 2.45 4.33
CA ALA A 39 -5.74 2.14 4.19
C ALA A 39 -6.11 0.88 4.96
N LEU A 40 -7.42 0.68 5.17
CA LEU A 40 -7.93 -0.54 5.76
C LEU A 40 -7.69 -1.75 4.84
N GLY A 41 -7.50 -2.91 5.42
CA GLY A 41 -7.33 -4.16 4.69
C GLY A 41 -5.87 -4.47 4.35
N PHE A 42 -5.55 -4.64 3.08
CA PHE A 42 -4.23 -5.12 2.65
C PHE A 42 -3.08 -4.19 3.05
N ASP A 43 -3.26 -2.87 2.98
CA ASP A 43 -2.24 -1.92 3.42
C ASP A 43 -1.87 -2.11 4.88
N THR A 44 -2.85 -2.37 5.74
CA THR A 44 -2.63 -2.66 7.17
C THR A 44 -1.80 -3.94 7.34
N ILE A 45 -2.17 -5.02 6.64
CA ILE A 45 -1.44 -6.30 6.69
C ILE A 45 -0.01 -6.11 6.19
N ALA A 46 0.17 -5.43 5.06
CA ALA A 46 1.48 -5.19 4.48
C ALA A 46 2.37 -4.33 5.40
N PHE A 47 1.80 -3.30 6.02
CA PHE A 47 2.51 -2.49 7.01
C PHE A 47 3.02 -3.34 8.17
N GLU A 48 2.17 -4.18 8.74
CA GLU A 48 2.53 -5.01 9.89
C GLU A 48 3.62 -6.03 9.55
N GLU A 49 3.51 -6.71 8.42
CA GLU A 49 4.52 -7.67 8.01
C GLU A 49 5.88 -7.00 7.74
N LEU A 50 5.90 -5.80 7.15
CA LEU A 50 7.12 -5.01 7.01
C LEU A 50 7.70 -4.60 8.36
N TYR A 51 6.87 -4.08 9.25
CA TYR A 51 7.28 -3.55 10.54
C TYR A 51 7.80 -4.64 11.50
N PHE A 52 7.09 -5.77 11.59
CA PHE A 52 7.44 -6.84 12.53
C PHE A 52 8.50 -7.82 11.99
N SER A 53 8.69 -7.90 10.68
CA SER A 53 9.71 -8.79 10.09
C SER A 53 11.15 -8.33 10.30
N LYS A 54 11.36 -7.20 10.97
CA LYS A 54 12.67 -6.61 11.26
C LYS A 54 13.55 -6.39 10.01
N ARG A 55 12.93 -6.14 8.86
CA ARG A 55 13.63 -5.71 7.66
C ARG A 55 14.16 -4.30 7.84
N ASN A 56 15.30 -4.01 7.23
CA ASN A 56 15.87 -2.65 7.21
C ASN A 56 15.20 -1.80 6.11
N THR A 57 13.88 -1.76 6.14
CA THR A 57 13.04 -1.07 5.15
C THR A 57 12.47 0.20 5.76
N ASN A 58 12.65 1.33 5.09
CA ASN A 58 11.95 2.57 5.45
C ASN A 58 10.49 2.47 5.04
N ILE A 59 9.57 2.65 5.96
CA ILE A 59 8.14 2.64 5.69
C ILE A 59 7.66 4.09 5.52
N ILE A 60 7.17 4.39 4.32
CA ILE A 60 6.67 5.72 3.94
C ILE A 60 5.15 5.66 3.86
N GLY A 61 4.49 6.30 4.82
CA GLY A 61 3.03 6.40 4.85
C GLY A 61 2.54 7.48 3.88
N CYS A 62 1.76 7.10 2.87
CA CYS A 62 1.20 8.01 1.87
C CYS A 62 -0.28 8.23 2.15
N ILE A 63 -0.63 9.38 2.71
CA ILE A 63 -1.97 9.75 3.13
C ILE A 63 -2.58 10.67 2.07
N PRO A 64 -3.72 10.30 1.45
CA PRO A 64 -4.30 11.10 0.36
C PRO A 64 -4.76 12.48 0.81
N PHE A 65 -5.24 12.62 2.04
CA PHE A 65 -5.70 13.85 2.70
C PHE A 65 -5.78 13.63 4.20
N GLU A 66 -5.64 14.67 5.00
CA GLU A 66 -5.53 14.58 6.47
C GLU A 66 -6.67 13.80 7.12
N LYS A 67 -7.92 14.00 6.65
CA LYS A 67 -9.11 13.35 7.20
C LYS A 67 -9.38 11.93 6.66
N GLN A 68 -8.38 11.22 6.12
CA GLN A 68 -8.56 9.87 5.57
C GLN A 68 -9.34 8.94 6.50
N ALA A 69 -8.99 8.91 7.77
CA ALA A 69 -9.57 7.99 8.75
C ALA A 69 -10.79 8.56 9.50
N SER A 70 -11.22 9.79 9.21
CA SER A 70 -12.20 10.51 10.03
C SER A 70 -13.58 9.83 10.15
N LYS A 71 -13.93 8.99 9.21
CA LYS A 71 -15.21 8.26 9.17
C LYS A 71 -15.08 6.78 9.54
N TRP A 72 -13.90 6.33 9.94
CA TRP A 72 -13.69 4.95 10.37
C TRP A 72 -14.18 4.73 11.79
N ASN A 73 -14.36 3.47 12.20
CA ASN A 73 -14.68 3.17 13.59
C ASN A 73 -13.46 3.46 14.49
N LYS A 74 -13.72 3.57 15.78
CA LYS A 74 -12.70 3.94 16.79
C LYS A 74 -11.48 3.03 16.76
N GLU A 75 -11.69 1.73 16.68
CA GLU A 75 -10.62 0.73 16.67
C GLU A 75 -9.73 0.90 15.42
N SER A 76 -10.33 1.07 14.25
CA SER A 76 -9.59 1.33 13.01
C SER A 76 -8.81 2.65 13.04
N ILE A 77 -9.34 3.69 13.68
CA ILE A 77 -8.63 4.96 13.87
C ILE A 77 -7.43 4.78 14.79
N GLU A 78 -7.55 4.01 15.87
CA GLU A 78 -6.44 3.71 16.78
C GLU A 78 -5.32 2.97 16.04
N VAL A 79 -5.66 1.95 15.24
CA VAL A 79 -4.75 1.20 14.39
C VAL A 79 -4.03 2.13 13.40
N TYR A 80 -4.78 2.95 12.69
CA TYR A 80 -4.23 3.92 11.74
C TYR A 80 -3.25 4.89 12.40
N ASN A 81 -3.59 5.43 13.57
CA ASN A 81 -2.73 6.36 14.29
C ASN A 81 -1.42 5.69 14.75
N ILE A 82 -1.47 4.42 15.15
CA ILE A 82 -0.28 3.66 15.52
C ILE A 82 0.58 3.43 14.27
N MET A 83 0.02 2.94 13.16
CA MET A 83 0.76 2.76 11.92
C MET A 83 1.43 4.06 11.50
N LYS A 84 0.69 5.16 11.47
CA LYS A 84 1.22 6.49 11.13
C LYS A 84 2.39 6.91 12.03
N SER A 85 2.31 6.63 13.34
CA SER A 85 3.40 6.95 14.28
C SER A 85 4.65 6.10 14.12
N LYS A 86 4.54 4.96 13.43
CA LYS A 86 5.62 3.99 13.19
C LYS A 86 6.22 4.09 11.78
N CYS A 87 5.66 4.92 10.92
CA CYS A 87 6.30 5.24 9.64
C CYS A 87 7.58 6.03 9.87
N ASP A 88 8.60 5.77 9.03
CA ASP A 88 9.83 6.57 9.00
C ASP A 88 9.55 7.95 8.40
N GLU A 89 8.61 8.02 7.46
CA GLU A 89 8.14 9.26 6.84
C GLU A 89 6.63 9.19 6.61
N VAL A 90 5.95 10.34 6.68
CA VAL A 90 4.54 10.50 6.33
C VAL A 90 4.37 11.61 5.32
N VAL A 91 3.76 11.29 4.18
CA VAL A 91 3.49 12.23 3.09
C VAL A 91 1.98 12.45 2.98
N TYR A 92 1.54 13.69 3.14
CA TYR A 92 0.17 14.11 2.82
C TYR A 92 0.10 14.49 1.35
N VAL A 93 -0.45 13.61 0.53
CA VAL A 93 -0.34 13.68 -0.93
C VAL A 93 -1.00 14.92 -1.52
N ASP A 94 -2.12 15.36 -0.95
CA ASP A 94 -2.83 16.57 -1.41
C ASP A 94 -2.12 17.89 -1.07
N THR A 95 -1.02 17.84 -0.32
CA THR A 95 -0.13 18.99 -0.12
C THR A 95 1.03 19.04 -1.12
N VAL A 96 1.28 17.94 -1.85
CA VAL A 96 2.35 17.85 -2.85
C VAL A 96 1.87 18.44 -4.18
N GLU A 97 2.51 19.50 -4.65
CA GLU A 97 2.04 20.31 -5.79
C GLU A 97 1.71 19.47 -7.04
N GLN A 98 2.54 18.49 -7.37
CA GLN A 98 2.37 17.60 -8.53
C GLN A 98 1.08 16.77 -8.47
N TYR A 99 0.60 16.44 -7.26
CA TYR A 99 -0.55 15.56 -7.02
C TYR A 99 -1.79 16.30 -6.51
N LYS A 100 -1.73 17.62 -6.40
CA LYS A 100 -2.89 18.44 -6.00
C LYS A 100 -4.05 18.28 -6.99
N VAL A 101 -5.24 18.19 -6.45
CA VAL A 101 -6.49 18.14 -7.22
C VAL A 101 -7.13 19.53 -7.20
N LYS A 102 -7.29 20.14 -8.38
CA LYS A 102 -7.89 21.47 -8.52
C LYS A 102 -9.33 21.48 -7.97
N ASN A 103 -9.72 22.64 -7.41
CA ASN A 103 -11.07 22.87 -6.88
C ASN A 103 -11.45 21.91 -5.72
N THR A 104 -10.48 21.47 -4.93
CA THR A 104 -10.69 20.70 -3.71
C THR A 104 -10.09 21.40 -2.51
N ILE A 105 -10.64 21.12 -1.32
CA ILE A 105 -10.13 21.66 -0.06
C ILE A 105 -9.06 20.72 0.49
N GLU A 106 -7.86 21.24 0.81
CA GLU A 106 -6.78 20.49 1.41
C GLU A 106 -7.25 19.82 2.72
N GLY A 107 -6.83 18.59 2.95
CA GLY A 107 -7.21 17.77 4.11
C GLY A 107 -8.58 17.10 4.00
N GLU A 108 -9.45 17.53 3.08
CA GLU A 108 -10.80 16.98 2.94
C GLU A 108 -10.87 15.82 1.94
N TYR A 109 -11.88 14.96 2.16
CA TYR A 109 -12.13 13.79 1.31
C TYR A 109 -12.40 14.19 -0.14
N ASN A 110 -11.73 13.48 -1.04
CA ASN A 110 -12.05 13.48 -2.46
C ASN A 110 -11.53 12.18 -3.10
N VAL A 111 -12.35 11.54 -3.92
CA VAL A 111 -11.99 10.25 -4.56
C VAL A 111 -10.79 10.36 -5.49
N VAL A 112 -10.62 11.50 -6.18
CA VAL A 112 -9.49 11.73 -7.07
C VAL A 112 -8.18 11.83 -6.28
N LYS A 113 -8.21 12.38 -5.07
CA LYS A 113 -7.03 12.41 -4.18
C LYS A 113 -6.57 10.99 -3.79
N MET A 114 -7.51 10.06 -3.64
CA MET A 114 -7.18 8.65 -3.41
C MET A 114 -6.41 8.05 -4.59
N MET A 115 -6.78 8.40 -5.81
CA MET A 115 -6.06 7.98 -7.02
C MET A 115 -4.69 8.66 -7.10
N LYS A 116 -4.59 9.96 -6.80
CA LYS A 116 -3.32 10.70 -6.76
C LYS A 116 -2.34 10.12 -5.72
N ARG A 117 -2.84 9.62 -4.59
CA ARG A 117 -2.01 8.89 -3.63
C ARG A 117 -1.41 7.64 -4.27
N ASN A 118 -2.20 6.85 -5.00
CA ASN A 118 -1.70 5.67 -5.69
C ASN A 118 -0.66 6.04 -6.77
N GLU A 119 -0.90 7.11 -7.53
CA GLU A 119 0.06 7.63 -8.51
C GLU A 119 1.39 7.99 -7.84
N LEU A 120 1.38 8.74 -6.74
CA LEU A 120 2.60 9.10 -5.99
C LEU A 120 3.37 7.86 -5.54
N MET A 121 2.69 6.85 -4.98
CA MET A 121 3.33 5.62 -4.55
C MET A 121 3.99 4.89 -5.71
N ILE A 122 3.30 4.79 -6.84
CA ILE A 122 3.78 4.11 -8.05
C ILE A 122 4.95 4.87 -8.69
N ASP A 123 4.85 6.19 -8.82
CA ASP A 123 5.91 7.03 -9.40
C ASP A 123 7.24 6.93 -8.64
N ASN A 124 7.19 6.61 -7.35
CA ASN A 124 8.36 6.47 -6.47
C ASN A 124 8.77 5.02 -6.19
N SER A 125 8.18 4.05 -6.89
CA SER A 125 8.45 2.62 -6.69
C SER A 125 9.00 1.96 -7.96
N ASN A 126 9.60 0.78 -7.78
CA ASN A 126 10.06 -0.07 -8.87
C ASN A 126 9.24 -1.37 -8.97
N VAL A 127 8.68 -1.83 -7.85
CA VAL A 127 7.84 -3.03 -7.79
C VAL A 127 6.50 -2.66 -7.14
N LEU A 128 5.41 -3.09 -7.72
CA LEU A 128 4.08 -3.01 -7.12
C LEU A 128 3.67 -4.38 -6.57
N ILE A 129 3.35 -4.44 -5.29
CA ILE A 129 2.73 -5.61 -4.66
C ILE A 129 1.25 -5.27 -4.41
N SER A 130 0.36 -6.08 -4.96
CA SER A 130 -1.08 -5.87 -4.86
C SER A 130 -1.82 -7.09 -4.31
N CYS A 131 -3.03 -6.88 -3.82
CA CYS A 131 -3.98 -7.92 -3.45
C CYS A 131 -5.28 -7.67 -4.20
N TRP A 132 -5.45 -8.36 -5.33
CA TRP A 132 -6.52 -8.08 -6.30
C TRP A 132 -7.18 -9.38 -6.79
N ASN A 133 -8.51 -9.36 -6.82
CA ASN A 133 -9.36 -10.49 -7.20
C ASN A 133 -9.79 -10.48 -8.68
N HIS A 134 -9.10 -9.74 -9.54
CA HIS A 134 -9.40 -9.55 -10.96
C HIS A 134 -10.68 -8.75 -11.29
N GLU A 135 -11.35 -8.18 -10.29
CA GLU A 135 -12.45 -7.25 -10.57
C GLU A 135 -11.91 -5.91 -11.10
N LYS A 136 -12.30 -5.55 -12.32
CA LYS A 136 -11.83 -4.32 -12.99
C LYS A 136 -12.56 -3.07 -12.47
N LYS A 137 -12.54 -2.88 -11.15
CA LYS A 137 -13.13 -1.74 -10.43
C LYS A 137 -12.33 -1.40 -9.17
N GLY A 138 -12.53 -0.19 -8.68
CA GLY A 138 -11.96 0.26 -7.40
C GLY A 138 -10.49 0.70 -7.47
N GLY A 139 -9.94 1.01 -6.30
CA GLY A 139 -8.62 1.62 -6.17
C GLY A 139 -7.46 0.70 -6.56
N THR A 140 -7.55 -0.59 -6.23
CA THR A 140 -6.49 -1.57 -6.56
C THR A 140 -6.37 -1.75 -8.06
N TRP A 141 -7.49 -1.90 -8.78
CA TRP A 141 -7.46 -1.96 -10.24
C TRP A 141 -6.93 -0.66 -10.88
N SER A 142 -7.32 0.48 -10.34
CA SER A 142 -6.81 1.78 -10.79
C SER A 142 -5.28 1.87 -10.64
N ALA A 143 -4.74 1.42 -9.51
CA ALA A 143 -3.30 1.38 -9.24
C ALA A 143 -2.57 0.43 -10.21
N ILE A 144 -3.07 -0.79 -10.40
CA ILE A 144 -2.47 -1.77 -11.32
C ILE A 144 -2.46 -1.22 -12.75
N ARG A 145 -3.58 -0.65 -13.21
CA ARG A 145 -3.68 -0.06 -14.55
C ARG A 145 -2.70 1.09 -14.75
N TYR A 146 -2.53 1.94 -13.75
CA TYR A 146 -1.55 3.02 -13.79
C TYR A 146 -0.12 2.47 -13.87
N ALA A 147 0.21 1.51 -13.01
CA ALA A 147 1.53 0.87 -12.96
C ALA A 147 1.91 0.16 -14.27
N LEU A 148 0.93 -0.48 -14.94
CA LEU A 148 1.15 -1.14 -16.24
C LEU A 148 1.63 -0.16 -17.34
N GLN A 149 1.32 1.13 -17.21
CA GLN A 149 1.64 2.17 -18.17
C GLN A 149 2.93 2.94 -17.84
N HIS A 150 3.60 2.60 -16.71
CA HIS A 150 4.77 3.32 -16.23
C HIS A 150 6.00 2.41 -16.20
N ASP A 151 7.06 2.82 -16.91
CA ASP A 151 8.26 2.01 -17.11
C ASP A 151 9.14 1.90 -15.85
N ASN A 152 9.00 2.81 -14.88
CA ASN A 152 9.67 2.71 -13.60
C ASN A 152 9.22 1.48 -12.79
N ILE A 153 7.99 1.01 -12.99
CA ILE A 153 7.52 -0.27 -12.41
C ILE A 153 8.01 -1.42 -13.30
N VAL A 154 9.01 -2.10 -12.81
CA VAL A 154 9.61 -3.24 -13.51
C VAL A 154 8.82 -4.53 -13.31
N GLU A 155 8.15 -4.68 -12.18
CA GLU A 155 7.37 -5.88 -11.88
C GLU A 155 6.09 -5.53 -11.09
N ILE A 156 5.01 -6.24 -11.42
CA ILE A 156 3.75 -6.18 -10.66
C ILE A 156 3.44 -7.60 -10.17
N ILE A 157 3.43 -7.75 -8.85
CA ILE A 157 3.17 -9.01 -8.17
C ILE A 157 1.82 -8.92 -7.49
N ASN A 158 0.91 -9.80 -7.82
CA ASN A 158 -0.42 -9.86 -7.23
C ASN A 158 -0.57 -11.10 -6.36
N ILE A 159 -1.18 -10.94 -5.20
CA ILE A 159 -1.70 -12.04 -4.40
C ILE A 159 -3.21 -12.05 -4.59
N ASN A 160 -3.75 -13.12 -5.17
CA ASN A 160 -5.19 -13.23 -5.32
C ASN A 160 -5.82 -13.56 -3.95
N PRO A 161 -6.69 -12.71 -3.40
CA PRO A 161 -7.25 -12.91 -2.06
C PRO A 161 -8.18 -14.13 -1.97
N ASN A 162 -8.70 -14.62 -3.09
CA ASN A 162 -9.62 -15.75 -3.11
C ASN A 162 -8.91 -17.10 -3.20
N THR A 163 -7.80 -17.16 -3.94
CA THR A 163 -7.04 -18.40 -4.20
C THR A 163 -5.73 -18.46 -3.44
N LEU A 164 -5.21 -17.32 -2.96
CA LEU A 164 -3.88 -17.14 -2.38
C LEU A 164 -2.73 -17.46 -3.36
N GLU A 165 -3.03 -17.48 -4.65
CA GLU A 165 -2.02 -17.63 -5.68
C GLU A 165 -1.23 -16.33 -5.87
N ILE A 166 0.07 -16.46 -6.03
CA ILE A 166 0.96 -15.35 -6.41
C ILE A 166 1.02 -15.29 -7.93
N GLU A 167 0.68 -14.15 -8.49
CA GLU A 167 0.57 -13.93 -9.93
C GLU A 167 1.51 -12.79 -10.35
N ILE A 168 2.27 -12.98 -11.41
CA ILE A 168 3.08 -11.91 -12.00
C ILE A 168 2.29 -11.25 -13.14
N LEU A 169 1.84 -10.03 -12.92
CA LEU A 169 1.03 -9.28 -13.89
C LEU A 169 1.89 -8.45 -14.87
N LYS A 170 3.10 -8.10 -14.45
CA LYS A 170 4.14 -7.48 -15.26
C LYS A 170 5.47 -8.08 -14.79
N ASP A 171 6.22 -8.66 -15.70
CA ASP A 171 7.53 -9.25 -15.41
C ASP A 171 8.63 -8.26 -15.77
N GLY A 172 9.53 -8.03 -14.82
CA GLY A 172 10.74 -7.28 -15.02
C GLY A 172 11.79 -8.14 -15.70
N VAL A 173 11.97 -7.96 -16.96
CA VAL A 173 13.05 -8.59 -17.72
C VAL A 173 14.37 -7.88 -17.47
#